data_eb8cd6ac49819fdfa237b904fdcecd07
#
_entry.id   eb8cd6ac49819fdfa237b904fdcecd07
#
_cell.length_a   1.000
_cell.length_b   1.000
_cell.length_c   1.000
_cell.angle_alpha   90.00
_cell.angle_beta   90.00
_cell.angle_gamma   90.00
#
_symmetry.space_group_name_H-M   'P 1'
#
loop_
_entity.id
_entity.type
_entity.pdbx_description
1 polymer ?
#
loop_
_entity_poly.entity_id
_entity_poly.type
_entity_poly.pdbx_seq_one_letter_code
_entity_poly.pdbx_strand_id
1 'polypeptide(L)'
;MSTPSATVAPVKRIPYAEASRALLRDSVLDAMRDLLLTRDWSAITLSDVARAAGISRQTIYNEFGSRQGLAQGYALRLADRLVDNVHASLDANVGNFYEAFLQGFRSFFAESAADPLVISLLTG
;
A
#
# COMPACT_ATOMS: atom_id res chain seq x y z
N MET A 1 1.63 -25.07 -33.98
CA MET A 1 1.83 -24.73 -33.45
C MET A 1 2.02 -24.32 -32.62
N SER A 2 2.02 -24.15 -32.09
CA SER A 2 2.15 -23.73 -31.33
C SER A 2 2.51 -23.35 -30.66
N THR A 3 2.95 -23.51 -30.17
CA THR A 3 3.00 -23.11 -29.33
C THR A 3 2.96 -21.95 -28.71
N PRO A 4 2.02 -21.44 -28.59
CA PRO A 4 1.88 -20.15 -27.97
C PRO A 4 2.22 -20.10 -26.51
N SER A 5 2.00 -21.17 -25.83
CA SER A 5 2.40 -21.19 -24.43
C SER A 5 3.90 -20.98 -24.28
N ALA A 6 4.65 -21.44 -25.26
CA ALA A 6 6.08 -21.23 -25.25
C ALA A 6 6.43 -19.78 -25.54
N THR A 7 5.58 -19.09 -26.30
CA THR A 7 5.83 -17.73 -26.69
C THR A 7 5.32 -16.73 -25.64
N VAL A 8 4.40 -17.19 -24.82
CA VAL A 8 3.95 -16.34 -23.73
C VAL A 8 5.12 -16.13 -22.81
N ALA A 9 5.41 -14.90 -22.53
CA ALA A 9 6.46 -14.58 -21.60
C ALA A 9 6.21 -15.35 -20.32
N PRO A 10 7.19 -16.05 -19.83
CA PRO A 10 7.01 -16.77 -18.59
C PRO A 10 6.60 -15.80 -17.49
N VAL A 11 5.57 -16.16 -16.79
CA VAL A 11 5.24 -15.42 -15.60
C VAL A 11 6.42 -15.54 -14.67
N LYS A 12 6.99 -14.42 -14.35
CA LYS A 12 8.13 -14.40 -13.49
C LYS A 12 7.71 -14.93 -12.13
N ARG A 13 8.31 -16.00 -11.71
CA ARG A 13 8.00 -16.54 -10.41
C ARG A 13 8.70 -15.74 -9.34
N ILE A 14 7.94 -15.29 -8.37
CA ILE A 14 8.48 -14.61 -7.20
C ILE A 14 8.89 -15.72 -6.22
N PRO A 15 10.12 -15.70 -5.72
CA PRO A 15 10.53 -16.66 -4.71
C PRO A 15 9.57 -16.65 -3.52
N TYR A 16 9.38 -17.81 -2.93
CA TYR A 16 8.45 -17.95 -1.82
C TYR A 16 8.74 -16.95 -0.69
N ALA A 17 10.00 -16.77 -0.35
CA ALA A 17 10.38 -15.85 0.72
C ALA A 17 9.96 -14.42 0.42
N GLU A 18 10.12 -14.01 -0.85
CA GLU A 18 9.72 -12.67 -1.28
C GLU A 18 8.22 -12.50 -1.23
N ALA A 19 7.49 -13.49 -1.74
CA ALA A 19 6.03 -13.46 -1.73
C ALA A 19 5.51 -13.45 -0.30
N SER A 20 6.11 -14.22 0.58
CA SER A 20 5.75 -14.24 2.00
C SER A 20 5.96 -12.90 2.67
N ARG A 21 7.06 -12.24 2.36
CA ARG A 21 7.35 -10.94 2.94
C ARG A 21 6.37 -9.89 2.45
N ALA A 22 6.04 -9.91 1.16
CA ALA A 22 5.07 -8.98 0.60
C ALA A 22 3.71 -9.16 1.28
N LEU A 23 3.28 -10.39 1.46
CA LEU A 23 2.02 -10.68 2.13
C LEU A 23 2.05 -10.22 3.59
N LEU A 24 3.17 -10.45 4.27
CA LEU A 24 3.34 -10.02 5.65
C LEU A 24 3.25 -8.49 5.76
N ARG A 25 3.93 -7.78 4.88
CA ARG A 25 3.91 -6.32 4.88
C ARG A 25 2.50 -5.80 4.65
N ASP A 26 1.80 -6.35 3.68
CA ASP A 26 0.42 -5.94 3.40
C ASP A 26 -0.48 -6.18 4.60
N SER A 27 -0.34 -7.32 5.25
CA SER A 27 -1.14 -7.65 6.44
C SER A 27 -0.89 -6.65 7.57
N VAL A 28 0.36 -6.26 7.77
CA VAL A 28 0.72 -5.30 8.80
C VAL A 28 0.14 -3.92 8.49
N LEU A 29 0.28 -3.48 7.23
CA LEU A 29 -0.22 -2.17 6.83
C LEU A 29 -1.75 -2.11 6.87
N ASP A 30 -2.41 -3.20 6.53
CA ASP A 30 -3.87 -3.29 6.65
C ASP A 30 -4.31 -3.22 8.11
N ALA A 31 -3.59 -3.90 8.99
CA ALA A 31 -3.89 -3.84 10.43
C ALA A 31 -3.71 -2.41 10.96
N MET A 32 -2.66 -1.73 10.52
CA MET A 32 -2.42 -0.34 10.87
C MET A 32 -3.57 0.55 10.42
N ARG A 33 -4.03 0.34 9.18
CA ARG A 33 -5.15 1.11 8.66
C ARG A 33 -6.41 0.90 9.50
N ASP A 34 -6.68 -0.33 9.88
CA ASP A 34 -7.84 -0.62 10.71
C ASP A 34 -7.78 0.09 12.07
N LEU A 35 -6.61 0.09 12.68
CA LEU A 35 -6.44 0.79 13.95
C LEU A 35 -6.63 2.29 13.81
N LEU A 36 -6.19 2.85 12.69
CA LEU A 36 -6.32 4.28 12.42
C LEU A 36 -7.76 4.73 12.24
N LEU A 37 -8.68 3.80 11.99
CA LEU A 37 -10.10 4.12 11.92
C LEU A 37 -10.65 4.56 13.27
N THR A 38 -10.05 4.13 14.37
CA THR A 38 -10.57 4.43 15.70
C THR A 38 -9.58 5.15 16.62
N ARG A 39 -8.32 5.28 16.20
CA ARG A 39 -7.30 5.89 17.03
C ARG A 39 -6.37 6.77 16.20
N ASP A 40 -5.84 7.83 16.82
CA ASP A 40 -4.79 8.63 16.19
C ASP A 40 -3.48 7.86 16.16
N TRP A 41 -2.65 8.16 15.17
CA TRP A 41 -1.36 7.51 15.06
C TRP A 41 -0.53 7.67 16.34
N SER A 42 -0.62 8.80 17.01
CA SER A 42 0.12 9.05 18.25
C SER A 42 -0.25 8.05 19.36
N ALA A 43 -1.44 7.46 19.29
CA ALA A 43 -1.91 6.51 20.29
C ALA A 43 -1.71 5.04 19.89
N ILE A 44 -1.10 4.79 18.74
CA ILE A 44 -0.89 3.44 18.23
C ILE A 44 0.57 3.03 18.41
N THR A 45 0.78 1.89 19.05
CA THR A 45 2.12 1.34 19.26
C THR A 45 2.37 0.17 18.31
N LEU A 46 3.65 -0.21 18.18
CA LEU A 46 3.99 -1.42 17.42
C LEU A 46 3.32 -2.65 18.00
N SER A 47 3.16 -2.70 19.31
CA SER A 47 2.46 -3.82 19.95
C SER A 47 1.01 -3.89 19.54
N ASP A 48 0.37 -2.73 19.41
CA ASP A 48 -1.02 -2.67 18.93
C ASP A 48 -1.14 -3.22 17.52
N VAL A 49 -0.24 -2.81 16.64
CA VAL A 49 -0.24 -3.26 15.25
C VAL A 49 0.05 -4.76 15.18
N ALA A 50 1.01 -5.24 15.96
CA ALA A 50 1.36 -6.65 16.00
C ALA A 50 0.15 -7.50 16.42
N ARG A 51 -0.56 -7.05 17.45
CA ARG A 51 -1.74 -7.75 17.93
C ARG A 51 -2.83 -7.79 16.88
N ALA A 52 -3.06 -6.67 16.22
CA ALA A 52 -4.08 -6.56 15.18
C ALA A 52 -3.73 -7.41 13.97
N ALA A 53 -2.47 -7.50 13.62
CA ALA A 53 -2.01 -8.29 12.48
C ALA A 53 -1.84 -9.78 12.82
N GLY A 54 -1.86 -10.14 14.10
CA GLY A 54 -1.68 -11.52 14.52
C GLY A 54 -0.26 -12.03 14.42
N ILE A 55 0.72 -11.14 14.57
CA ILE A 55 2.14 -11.52 14.50
C ILE A 55 2.88 -10.91 15.69
N SER A 56 4.15 -11.28 15.85
CA SER A 56 4.95 -10.77 16.96
C SER A 56 5.43 -9.36 16.66
N ARG A 57 5.62 -8.59 17.73
CA ARG A 57 6.22 -7.26 17.61
C ARG A 57 7.61 -7.33 16.98
N GLN A 58 8.37 -8.38 17.32
CA GLN A 58 9.70 -8.56 16.76
C GLN A 58 9.67 -8.73 15.25
N THR A 59 8.65 -9.42 14.74
CA THR A 59 8.50 -9.60 13.29
C THR A 59 8.27 -8.26 12.60
N ILE A 60 7.44 -7.40 13.19
CA ILE A 60 7.24 -6.06 12.63
C ILE A 60 8.55 -5.28 12.68
N TYR A 61 9.24 -5.33 13.80
CA TYR A 61 10.49 -4.63 13.95
C TYR A 61 11.53 -5.09 12.92
N ASN A 62 11.61 -6.40 12.69
CA ASN A 62 12.53 -6.93 11.70
C ASN A 62 12.20 -6.46 10.29
N GLU A 63 10.92 -6.31 9.97
CA GLU A 63 10.50 -5.94 8.63
C GLU A 63 10.54 -4.44 8.38
N PHE A 64 10.15 -3.64 9.35
CA PHE A 64 10.01 -2.18 9.18
C PHE A 64 11.06 -1.36 9.93
N GLY A 65 11.74 -1.97 10.87
CA GLY A 65 12.83 -1.33 11.61
C GLY A 65 12.41 -0.48 12.78
N SER A 66 11.27 0.17 12.71
CA SER A 66 10.81 1.06 13.77
C SER A 66 9.36 1.46 13.51
N ARG A 67 8.76 2.15 14.48
CA ARG A 67 7.45 2.73 14.31
C ARG A 67 7.44 3.74 13.15
N GLN A 68 8.50 4.52 13.03
CA GLN A 68 8.64 5.46 11.93
C GLN A 68 8.78 4.72 10.59
N GLY A 69 9.52 3.62 10.57
CA GLY A 69 9.64 2.79 9.38
C GLY A 69 8.30 2.21 8.94
N LEU A 70 7.45 1.88 9.91
CA LEU A 70 6.10 1.41 9.62
C LEU A 70 5.26 2.52 8.95
N ALA A 71 5.33 3.74 9.48
CA ALA A 71 4.64 4.88 8.89
C ALA A 71 5.15 5.18 7.48
N GLN A 72 6.46 5.06 7.26
CA GLN A 72 7.04 5.24 5.93
C GLN A 72 6.55 4.18 4.96
N GLY A 73 6.45 2.93 5.42
CA GLY A 73 5.90 1.85 4.60
C GLY A 73 4.47 2.13 4.17
N TYR A 74 3.68 2.67 5.07
CA TYR A 74 2.31 3.06 4.76
C TYR A 74 2.28 4.17 3.70
N ALA A 75 3.14 5.18 3.86
CA ALA A 75 3.23 6.28 2.91
C ALA A 75 3.65 5.79 1.52
N LEU A 76 4.58 4.85 1.46
CA LEU A 76 5.00 4.27 0.19
C LEU A 76 3.87 3.52 -0.49
N ARG A 77 3.04 2.81 0.29
CA ARG A 77 1.87 2.13 -0.26
C ARG A 77 0.88 3.12 -0.88
N LEU A 78 0.71 4.27 -0.22
CA LEU A 78 -0.15 5.33 -0.78
C LEU A 78 0.43 5.88 -2.09
N ALA A 79 1.74 6.04 -2.15
CA ALA A 79 2.40 6.50 -3.38
C ALA A 79 2.20 5.51 -4.52
N ASP A 80 2.30 4.22 -4.24
CA ASP A 80 2.06 3.19 -5.24
C ASP A 80 0.63 3.27 -5.77
N ARG A 81 -0.33 3.54 -4.90
CA ARG A 81 -1.73 3.71 -5.32
C ARG A 81 -1.90 4.92 -6.23
N LEU A 82 -1.16 5.98 -5.99
CA LEU A 82 -1.19 7.13 -6.88
C LEU A 82 -0.74 6.74 -8.29
N VAL A 83 0.37 6.02 -8.37
CA VAL A 83 0.89 5.57 -9.67
C VAL A 83 -0.15 4.70 -10.37
N ASP A 84 -0.76 3.77 -9.64
CA ASP A 84 -1.79 2.90 -10.22
C ASP A 84 -2.98 3.70 -10.71
N ASN A 85 -3.43 4.69 -9.95
CA ASN A 85 -4.55 5.53 -10.36
C ASN A 85 -4.24 6.32 -11.61
N VAL A 86 -3.04 6.85 -11.72
CA VAL A 86 -2.62 7.60 -12.91
C VAL A 86 -2.59 6.67 -14.12
N HIS A 87 -2.02 5.49 -13.98
CA HIS A 87 -1.97 4.51 -15.07
C HIS A 87 -3.37 4.11 -15.52
N ALA A 88 -4.25 3.83 -14.57
CA ALA A 88 -5.63 3.46 -14.91
C ALA A 88 -6.35 4.59 -15.65
N SER A 89 -6.12 5.84 -15.23
CA SER A 89 -6.73 6.99 -15.89
C SER A 89 -6.18 7.19 -17.29
N LEU A 90 -4.89 7.00 -17.49
CA LEU A 90 -4.27 7.09 -18.80
C LEU A 90 -4.82 6.03 -19.74
N ASP A 91 -4.97 4.79 -19.24
CA ASP A 91 -5.52 3.71 -20.03
C ASP A 91 -6.97 3.98 -20.42
N ALA A 92 -7.74 4.57 -19.52
CA ALA A 92 -9.14 4.87 -19.74
C ALA A 92 -9.35 6.06 -20.69
N ASN A 93 -8.38 6.97 -20.78
CA ASN A 93 -8.50 8.22 -21.52
C ASN A 93 -7.40 8.35 -22.58
N VAL A 94 -7.29 7.33 -23.41
CA VAL A 94 -6.30 7.34 -24.49
C VAL A 94 -6.55 8.54 -25.40
N GLY A 95 -5.53 9.35 -25.60
CA GLY A 95 -5.62 10.52 -26.46
C GLY A 95 -6.00 11.80 -25.74
N ASN A 96 -6.32 11.75 -24.47
CA ASN A 96 -6.62 12.94 -23.68
C ASN A 96 -5.81 12.94 -22.39
N PHE A 97 -4.56 13.27 -22.53
CA PHE A 97 -3.61 13.22 -21.43
C PHE A 97 -3.99 14.14 -20.28
N TYR A 98 -4.46 15.35 -20.60
CA TYR A 98 -4.78 16.31 -19.55
C TYR A 98 -5.91 15.81 -18.65
N GLU A 99 -6.97 15.31 -19.28
CA GLU A 99 -8.10 14.77 -18.53
C GLU A 99 -7.69 13.54 -17.71
N ALA A 100 -6.88 12.68 -18.31
CA ALA A 100 -6.39 11.48 -17.63
C ALA A 100 -5.58 11.87 -16.40
N PHE A 101 -4.71 12.85 -16.53
CA PHE A 101 -3.89 13.33 -15.43
C PHE A 101 -4.76 13.90 -14.31
N LEU A 102 -5.73 14.75 -14.66
CA LEU A 102 -6.63 15.33 -13.68
C LEU A 102 -7.45 14.27 -12.97
N GLN A 103 -7.93 13.28 -13.70
CA GLN A 103 -8.70 12.20 -13.13
C GLN A 103 -7.89 11.38 -12.13
N GLY A 104 -6.67 11.04 -12.51
CA GLY A 104 -5.78 10.30 -11.63
C GLY A 104 -5.46 11.09 -10.37
N PHE A 105 -5.22 12.38 -10.54
CA PHE A 105 -4.90 13.26 -9.44
C PHE A 105 -6.07 13.39 -8.47
N ARG A 106 -7.28 13.59 -9.01
CA ARG A 106 -8.48 13.67 -8.18
C ARG A 106 -8.74 12.38 -7.42
N SER A 107 -8.56 11.25 -8.08
CA SER A 107 -8.74 9.95 -7.44
C SER A 107 -7.75 9.77 -6.29
N PHE A 108 -6.52 10.15 -6.51
CA PHE A 108 -5.49 10.06 -5.47
C PHE A 108 -5.85 10.95 -4.28
N PHE A 109 -6.24 12.19 -4.54
CA PHE A 109 -6.58 13.10 -3.46
C PHE A 109 -7.79 12.64 -2.68
N ALA A 110 -8.81 12.12 -3.36
CA ALA A 110 -9.98 11.61 -2.69
C ALA A 110 -9.61 10.44 -1.78
N GLU A 111 -8.78 9.52 -2.27
CA GLU A 111 -8.31 8.39 -1.46
C GLU A 111 -7.47 8.87 -0.28
N SER A 112 -6.52 9.78 -0.54
CA SER A 112 -5.63 10.26 0.50
C SER A 112 -6.36 11.05 1.56
N ALA A 113 -7.33 11.87 1.16
CA ALA A 113 -8.12 12.65 2.11
C ALA A 113 -8.96 11.75 3.02
N ALA A 114 -9.35 10.58 2.51
CA ALA A 114 -10.11 9.61 3.30
C ALA A 114 -9.22 8.62 4.04
N ASP A 115 -7.91 8.64 3.80
CA ASP A 115 -7.00 7.70 4.42
C ASP A 115 -6.85 8.00 5.91
N PRO A 116 -7.03 7.00 6.78
CA PRO A 116 -6.97 7.23 8.23
C PRO A 116 -5.65 7.81 8.71
N LEU A 117 -4.53 7.42 8.11
CA LEU A 117 -3.23 7.96 8.53
C LEU A 117 -3.11 9.43 8.16
N VAL A 118 -3.50 9.80 6.94
CA VAL A 118 -3.45 11.19 6.49
C VAL A 118 -4.33 12.05 7.37
N ILE A 119 -5.54 11.59 7.65
CA ILE A 119 -6.45 12.31 8.54
C ILE A 119 -5.82 12.49 9.92
N SER A 120 -5.24 11.43 10.47
CA SER A 120 -4.62 11.46 11.78
C SER A 120 -3.44 12.44 11.82
N LEU A 121 -2.63 12.47 10.77
CA LEU A 121 -1.49 13.38 10.69
C LEU A 121 -1.90 14.83 10.58
N LEU A 122 -3.02 15.10 9.89
CA LEU A 122 -3.51 16.46 9.71
C LEU A 122 -4.24 16.99 10.94
N THR A 123 -4.89 16.12 11.70
CA THR A 123 -5.70 16.52 12.85
C THR A 123 -5.02 16.26 14.18
N GLY A 124 -4.03 15.43 14.18
CA GLY A 124 -3.29 15.08 15.39
C GLY A 124 -2.08 15.94 15.58
#